data_1a059e9c9cf1ba016cffd0627abbe9de
#
_entry.id   1a059e9c9cf1ba016cffd0627abbe9de
#
_cell.length_a   1.000
_cell.length_b   1.000
_cell.length_c   1.000
_cell.angle_alpha   90.00
_cell.angle_beta   90.00
_cell.angle_gamma   90.00
#
_symmetry.space_group_name_H-M   'P 1'
#
loop_
_entity.id
_entity.type
_entity.pdbx_description
1 polymer ?
#
loop_
_entity_poly.entity_id
_entity_poly.type
_entity_poly.pdbx_seq_one_letter_code
_entity_poly.pdbx_strand_id
1 'polypeptide(L)'
;ETGVPIYPDTLAWVHDFTYNFNEPMFDKYFWHPAYDEYPVVGVSWKQAKAFCHWRTAYKLYHLPEERRVFETEYRLPTEAEWEWAARGGRELAMFPWGGPYSRNVKGCFLANFKPLRGNYWADGYIYTAPSMSYEQNDYGLYNMAGNVAEWTNDMDQGKRVIHPGSWSHDSMASWAKASNWISAAARLD
;
A
#
# COMPACT_ATOMS: atom_id res chain seq x y z
N GLU A 1 5.52 25.16 -14.51
CA GLU A 1 5.57 24.00 -13.59
C GLU A 1 4.31 24.04 -12.74
N THR A 2 3.38 23.14 -13.02
CA THR A 2 2.19 22.98 -12.16
C THR A 2 2.65 22.26 -10.90
N GLY A 3 2.61 22.95 -9.75
CA GLY A 3 2.95 22.36 -8.46
C GLY A 3 2.08 21.14 -8.16
N VAL A 4 2.68 20.12 -7.52
CA VAL A 4 1.95 18.94 -7.05
C VAL A 4 1.28 19.27 -5.73
N PRO A 5 -0.04 19.02 -5.56
CA PRO A 5 -0.70 19.22 -4.27
C PRO A 5 -0.01 18.40 -3.17
N ILE A 6 0.20 19.00 -2.00
CA ILE A 6 0.85 18.31 -0.88
C ILE A 6 -0.13 17.33 -0.21
N TYR A 7 -1.39 17.76 -0.04
CA TYR A 7 -2.39 16.96 0.64
C TYR A 7 -2.94 15.85 -0.27
N PRO A 8 -3.18 14.64 0.26
CA PRO A 8 -3.92 13.59 -0.41
C PRO A 8 -5.38 14.04 -0.66
N ASP A 9 -6.10 13.29 -1.48
CA ASP A 9 -7.55 13.44 -1.58
C ASP A 9 -8.20 13.00 -0.25
N THR A 10 -8.56 13.99 0.56
CA THR A 10 -9.18 13.74 1.87
C THR A 10 -10.63 13.27 1.77
N LEU A 11 -11.22 13.33 0.57
CA LEU A 11 -12.55 12.79 0.28
C LEU A 11 -12.52 11.36 -0.26
N ALA A 12 -11.33 10.72 -0.32
CA ALA A 12 -11.18 9.36 -0.84
C ALA A 12 -12.18 8.38 -0.21
N TRP A 13 -12.37 8.44 1.11
CA TRP A 13 -13.34 7.61 1.81
C TRP A 13 -14.79 7.91 1.45
N VAL A 14 -15.12 9.17 1.21
CA VAL A 14 -16.48 9.58 0.80
C VAL A 14 -16.79 9.10 -0.62
N HIS A 15 -15.79 9.13 -1.52
CA HIS A 15 -15.94 8.65 -2.89
C HIS A 15 -16.15 7.14 -2.95
N ASP A 16 -15.44 6.38 -2.11
CA ASP A 16 -15.56 4.92 -2.07
C ASP A 16 -16.83 4.43 -1.35
N PHE A 17 -17.35 5.22 -0.38
CA PHE A 17 -18.47 4.84 0.49
C PHE A 17 -19.50 5.96 0.61
N THR A 18 -20.27 6.18 -0.42
CA THR A 18 -21.25 7.28 -0.53
C THR A 18 -22.37 7.26 0.52
N TYR A 19 -22.56 6.18 1.26
CA TYR A 19 -23.64 6.02 2.25
C TYR A 19 -23.19 6.01 3.72
N ASN A 20 -21.89 6.10 3.98
CA ASN A 20 -21.34 6.02 5.35
C ASN A 20 -21.11 7.40 5.95
N PHE A 21 -22.17 8.15 6.15
CA PHE A 21 -22.13 9.44 6.81
C PHE A 21 -21.79 9.29 8.31
N ASN A 22 -20.86 10.13 8.81
CA ASN A 22 -20.42 10.21 10.21
C ASN A 22 -19.59 9.03 10.75
N GLU A 23 -19.09 8.15 9.91
CA GLU A 23 -18.10 7.17 10.35
C GLU A 23 -16.78 7.91 10.70
N PRO A 24 -16.10 7.56 11.82
CA PRO A 24 -14.89 8.26 12.25
C PRO A 24 -13.77 8.28 11.20
N MET A 25 -13.68 7.26 10.35
CA MET A 25 -12.68 7.22 9.27
C MET A 25 -12.90 8.32 8.22
N PHE A 26 -14.14 8.72 7.93
CA PHE A 26 -14.41 9.76 6.93
C PHE A 26 -13.95 11.13 7.39
N ASP A 27 -14.23 11.48 8.66
CA ASP A 27 -13.94 12.80 9.19
C ASP A 27 -12.52 12.91 9.77
N LYS A 28 -11.94 11.81 10.27
CA LYS A 28 -10.79 11.85 11.18
C LYS A 28 -9.55 11.14 10.66
N TYR A 29 -9.64 10.35 9.59
CA TYR A 29 -8.53 9.52 9.12
C TYR A 29 -7.24 10.30 8.88
N PHE A 30 -7.34 11.51 8.35
CA PHE A 30 -6.20 12.35 8.00
C PHE A 30 -5.72 13.30 9.11
N TRP A 31 -6.46 13.37 10.23
CA TRP A 31 -6.21 14.40 11.25
C TRP A 31 -6.10 13.86 12.68
N HIS A 32 -6.71 12.72 12.94
CA HIS A 32 -6.81 12.23 14.31
C HIS A 32 -5.66 11.27 14.64
N PRO A 33 -4.98 11.44 15.80
CA PRO A 33 -3.82 10.62 16.19
C PRO A 33 -4.06 9.11 16.21
N ALA A 34 -5.31 8.66 16.35
CA ALA A 34 -5.64 7.23 16.27
C ALA A 34 -5.29 6.59 14.93
N TYR A 35 -5.08 7.39 13.88
CA TYR A 35 -4.74 6.92 12.53
C TYR A 35 -3.30 7.23 12.11
N ASP A 36 -2.45 7.74 13.03
CA ASP A 36 -1.07 8.11 12.70
C ASP A 36 -0.24 6.93 12.19
N GLU A 37 -0.55 5.71 12.66
CA GLU A 37 0.11 4.48 12.23
C GLU A 37 -0.56 3.80 11.01
N TYR A 38 -1.61 4.41 10.46
CA TYR A 38 -2.31 3.86 9.31
C TYR A 38 -1.69 4.35 7.99
N PRO A 39 -1.83 3.58 6.89
CA PRO A 39 -1.30 3.98 5.60
C PRO A 39 -2.02 5.23 5.08
N VAL A 40 -1.28 6.14 4.47
CA VAL A 40 -1.91 7.26 3.75
C VAL A 40 -2.65 6.74 2.52
N VAL A 41 -3.89 7.20 2.33
CA VAL A 41 -4.74 6.88 1.17
C VAL A 41 -5.08 8.15 0.38
N GLY A 42 -5.68 8.02 -0.80
CA GLY A 42 -6.02 9.17 -1.63
C GLY A 42 -4.81 9.89 -2.24
N VAL A 43 -3.68 9.19 -2.41
CA VAL A 43 -2.43 9.72 -2.95
C VAL A 43 -2.29 9.37 -4.43
N SER A 44 -2.15 10.36 -5.30
CA SER A 44 -1.81 10.15 -6.70
C SER A 44 -0.35 9.70 -6.88
N TRP A 45 -0.05 9.07 -8.02
CA TRP A 45 1.32 8.69 -8.38
C TRP A 45 2.29 9.89 -8.38
N LYS A 46 1.84 11.04 -8.86
CA LYS A 46 2.65 12.28 -8.87
C LYS A 46 3.01 12.73 -7.45
N GLN A 47 2.06 12.63 -6.52
CA GLN A 47 2.30 12.95 -5.10
C GLN A 47 3.25 11.95 -4.45
N ALA A 48 3.08 10.65 -4.68
CA ALA A 48 3.97 9.63 -4.17
C ALA A 48 5.41 9.82 -4.68
N LYS A 49 5.59 10.14 -5.97
CA LYS A 49 6.89 10.47 -6.54
C LYS A 49 7.48 11.76 -5.96
N ALA A 50 6.68 12.82 -5.83
CA ALA A 50 7.12 14.07 -5.22
C ALA A 50 7.56 13.87 -3.77
N PHE A 51 6.86 13.00 -3.02
CA PHE A 51 7.26 12.63 -1.67
C PHE A 51 8.63 11.93 -1.65
N CYS A 52 8.91 11.02 -2.58
CA CYS A 52 10.23 10.39 -2.69
C CYS A 52 11.34 11.42 -2.90
N HIS A 53 11.14 12.39 -3.78
CA HIS A 53 12.11 13.48 -4.00
C HIS A 53 12.29 14.34 -2.75
N TRP A 54 11.18 14.73 -2.11
CA TRP A 54 11.24 15.48 -0.86
C TRP A 54 11.99 14.72 0.23
N ARG A 55 11.70 13.42 0.39
CA ARG A 55 12.36 12.58 1.39
C ARG A 55 13.86 12.46 1.14
N THR A 56 14.28 12.37 -0.12
CA THR A 56 15.70 12.38 -0.50
C THR A 56 16.36 13.68 -0.08
N ALA A 57 15.76 14.82 -0.46
CA ALA A 57 16.29 16.14 -0.11
C ALA A 57 16.34 16.35 1.41
N TYR A 58 15.28 15.97 2.12
CA TYR A 58 15.20 16.06 3.58
C TYR A 58 16.31 15.22 4.26
N LYS A 59 16.52 13.98 3.80
CA LYS A 59 17.57 13.12 4.34
C LYS A 59 18.96 13.72 4.09
N LEU A 60 19.24 14.15 2.86
CA LEU A 60 20.51 14.75 2.50
C LEU A 60 20.80 16.04 3.30
N TYR A 61 19.77 16.84 3.56
CA TYR A 61 19.93 18.06 4.37
C TYR A 61 20.39 17.75 5.81
N HIS A 62 19.89 16.65 6.42
CA HIS A 62 20.18 16.27 7.80
C HIS A 62 21.42 15.38 7.96
N LEU A 63 22.02 14.92 6.85
CA LEU A 63 23.23 14.09 6.89
C LEU A 63 24.50 14.95 6.86
N PRO A 64 25.55 14.54 7.59
CA PRO A 64 26.90 15.10 7.44
C PRO A 64 27.37 15.04 5.98
N GLU A 65 28.13 16.05 5.56
CA GLU A 65 28.53 16.20 4.15
C GLU A 65 29.29 14.98 3.60
N GLU A 66 30.12 14.37 4.42
CA GLU A 66 30.92 13.19 4.06
C GLU A 66 30.06 11.96 3.76
N ARG A 67 28.84 11.88 4.32
CA ARG A 67 27.92 10.77 4.10
C ARG A 67 26.98 10.98 2.93
N ARG A 68 26.78 12.21 2.48
CA ARG A 68 25.83 12.53 1.39
C ARG A 68 26.20 11.86 0.06
N VAL A 69 27.48 11.63 -0.19
CA VAL A 69 28.00 11.04 -1.43
C VAL A 69 27.60 9.56 -1.60
N PHE A 70 27.30 8.88 -0.50
CA PHE A 70 26.96 7.45 -0.49
C PHE A 70 25.46 7.19 -0.41
N GLU A 71 24.63 8.24 -0.34
CA GLU A 71 23.19 8.07 -0.20
C GLU A 71 22.51 7.90 -1.56
N THR A 72 21.62 6.91 -1.62
CA THR A 72 20.77 6.67 -2.77
C THR A 72 19.48 7.50 -2.68
N GLU A 73 18.95 7.88 -3.82
CA GLU A 73 17.66 8.58 -3.90
C GLU A 73 16.51 7.64 -3.54
N TYR A 74 15.54 8.17 -2.79
CA TYR A 74 14.26 7.50 -2.62
C TYR A 74 13.48 7.56 -3.92
N ARG A 75 12.91 6.46 -4.31
CA ARG A 75 12.02 6.34 -5.47
C ARG A 75 10.96 5.29 -5.24
N LEU A 76 9.93 5.29 -6.06
CA LEU A 76 8.98 4.18 -6.11
C LEU A 76 9.71 2.93 -6.64
N PRO A 77 9.39 1.73 -6.11
CA PRO A 77 9.93 0.48 -6.63
C PRO A 77 9.36 0.20 -8.03
N THR A 78 10.10 -0.55 -8.83
CA THR A 78 9.50 -1.23 -9.97
C THR A 78 8.60 -2.37 -9.49
N GLU A 79 7.72 -2.87 -10.35
CA GLU A 79 6.87 -4.03 -10.03
C GLU A 79 7.71 -5.25 -9.64
N ALA A 80 8.79 -5.52 -10.37
CA ALA A 80 9.71 -6.62 -10.08
C ALA A 80 10.42 -6.46 -8.73
N GLU A 81 10.85 -5.25 -8.38
CA GLU A 81 11.47 -4.96 -7.08
C GLU A 81 10.46 -5.12 -5.94
N TRP A 82 9.23 -4.64 -6.16
CA TRP A 82 8.15 -4.78 -5.19
C TRP A 82 7.83 -6.27 -4.94
N GLU A 83 7.67 -7.04 -6.02
CA GLU A 83 7.39 -8.48 -5.93
C GLU A 83 8.52 -9.24 -5.22
N TRP A 84 9.77 -8.93 -5.57
CA TRP A 84 10.94 -9.52 -4.92
C TRP A 84 10.98 -9.21 -3.41
N ALA A 85 10.74 -7.96 -3.06
CA ALA A 85 10.67 -7.51 -1.66
C ALA A 85 9.52 -8.20 -0.91
N ALA A 86 8.36 -8.32 -1.53
CA ALA A 86 7.19 -8.95 -0.94
C ALA A 86 7.39 -10.44 -0.69
N ARG A 87 8.07 -11.15 -1.59
CA ARG A 87 8.41 -12.58 -1.41
C ARG A 87 9.38 -12.84 -0.26
N GLY A 88 10.11 -11.83 0.20
CA GLY A 88 11.05 -11.96 1.31
C GLY A 88 12.16 -12.99 1.06
N GLY A 89 12.61 -13.15 -0.20
CA GLY A 89 13.62 -14.12 -0.59
C GLY A 89 13.10 -15.54 -0.84
N ARG A 90 11.80 -15.76 -0.74
CA ARG A 90 11.18 -17.08 -0.99
C ARG A 90 10.87 -17.24 -2.47
N GLU A 91 11.60 -18.11 -3.13
CA GLU A 91 11.43 -18.37 -4.55
C GLU A 91 10.03 -18.97 -4.82
N LEU A 92 9.33 -18.44 -5.84
CA LEU A 92 7.99 -18.86 -6.27
C LEU A 92 6.92 -18.85 -5.16
N ALA A 93 7.15 -18.20 -4.03
CA ALA A 93 6.15 -18.11 -2.98
C ALA A 93 4.88 -17.37 -3.46
N MET A 94 3.72 -17.94 -3.16
CA MET A 94 2.43 -17.36 -3.51
C MET A 94 2.09 -16.17 -2.61
N PHE A 95 2.55 -16.18 -1.36
CA PHE A 95 2.33 -15.13 -0.37
C PHE A 95 3.62 -14.81 0.41
N PRO A 96 3.74 -13.65 1.06
CA PRO A 96 4.91 -13.26 1.85
C PRO A 96 5.33 -14.26 2.92
N TRP A 97 4.39 -15.01 3.47
CA TRP A 97 4.63 -16.07 4.45
C TRP A 97 4.97 -17.44 3.83
N GLY A 98 5.01 -17.55 2.50
CA GLY A 98 5.48 -18.74 1.76
C GLY A 98 4.44 -19.84 1.53
N GLY A 99 3.41 -19.95 2.36
CA GLY A 99 2.37 -20.95 2.23
C GLY A 99 1.24 -20.54 1.27
N PRO A 100 0.42 -21.47 0.77
CA PRO A 100 -0.68 -21.16 -0.15
C PRO A 100 -1.97 -20.72 0.54
N TYR A 101 -2.00 -20.70 1.87
CA TYR A 101 -3.21 -20.40 2.64
C TYR A 101 -3.19 -18.99 3.19
N SER A 102 -4.35 -18.35 3.20
CA SER A 102 -4.54 -17.01 3.78
C SER A 102 -4.71 -17.01 5.31
N ARG A 103 -4.70 -18.20 5.93
CA ARG A 103 -4.85 -18.39 7.38
C ARG A 103 -3.71 -19.25 7.93
N ASN A 104 -3.34 -18.95 9.17
CA ASN A 104 -2.40 -19.81 9.92
C ASN A 104 -3.10 -21.05 10.48
N VAL A 105 -2.33 -21.93 11.14
CA VAL A 105 -2.83 -23.17 11.75
C VAL A 105 -3.87 -22.94 12.87
N LYS A 106 -3.95 -21.76 13.42
CA LYS A 106 -4.95 -21.35 14.41
C LYS A 106 -6.23 -20.79 13.77
N GLY A 107 -6.28 -20.71 12.43
CA GLY A 107 -7.41 -20.15 11.70
C GLY A 107 -7.42 -18.63 11.58
N CYS A 108 -6.40 -17.91 12.11
CA CYS A 108 -6.28 -16.47 11.99
C CYS A 108 -5.83 -16.08 10.59
N PHE A 109 -6.39 -15.02 10.04
CA PHE A 109 -5.94 -14.43 8.78
C PHE A 109 -4.52 -13.84 8.91
N LEU A 110 -3.77 -13.90 7.83
CA LEU A 110 -2.37 -13.48 7.76
C LEU A 110 -2.19 -12.12 7.08
N ALA A 111 -3.26 -11.54 6.57
CA ALA A 111 -3.27 -10.22 5.94
C ALA A 111 -4.68 -9.60 5.99
N ASN A 112 -4.76 -8.29 5.74
CA ASN A 112 -6.00 -7.55 5.63
C ASN A 112 -6.51 -7.59 4.18
N PHE A 113 -7.59 -8.32 3.94
CA PHE A 113 -8.23 -8.44 2.63
C PHE A 113 -9.71 -8.78 2.79
N LYS A 114 -10.51 -8.50 1.76
CA LYS A 114 -11.93 -8.78 1.77
C LYS A 114 -12.18 -10.30 1.68
N PRO A 115 -12.82 -10.91 2.70
CA PRO A 115 -13.28 -12.29 2.59
C PRO A 115 -14.36 -12.42 1.51
N LEU A 116 -14.31 -13.46 0.69
CA LEU A 116 -15.27 -13.73 -0.40
C LEU A 116 -16.71 -13.78 0.06
N ARG A 117 -16.96 -14.35 1.24
CA ARG A 117 -18.27 -14.42 1.89
C ARG A 117 -18.10 -14.42 3.40
N GLY A 118 -19.01 -13.74 4.10
CA GLY A 118 -19.12 -13.83 5.55
C GLY A 118 -18.75 -12.55 6.28
N ASN A 119 -18.08 -12.70 7.41
CA ASN A 119 -17.77 -11.62 8.30
C ASN A 119 -16.59 -10.78 7.78
N TYR A 120 -16.84 -9.52 7.44
CA TYR A 120 -15.82 -8.57 6.98
C TYR A 120 -14.82 -8.16 8.07
N TRP A 121 -15.05 -8.56 9.31
CA TRP A 121 -14.15 -8.37 10.46
C TRP A 121 -13.26 -9.58 10.72
N ALA A 122 -13.37 -10.62 9.90
CA ALA A 122 -12.73 -11.90 10.22
C ALA A 122 -11.20 -11.83 10.19
N ASP A 123 -10.62 -10.85 9.50
CA ASP A 123 -9.19 -10.55 9.47
C ASP A 123 -8.75 -9.53 10.54
N GLY A 124 -9.70 -8.95 11.26
CA GLY A 124 -9.48 -7.97 12.33
C GLY A 124 -9.79 -6.52 11.98
N TYR A 125 -9.95 -6.20 10.71
CA TYR A 125 -10.21 -4.84 10.23
C TYR A 125 -11.29 -4.81 9.15
N ILE A 126 -12.15 -3.80 9.14
CA ILE A 126 -13.15 -3.61 8.08
C ILE A 126 -12.55 -2.93 6.85
N TYR A 127 -11.63 -1.99 7.10
CA TYR A 127 -10.98 -1.14 6.11
C TYR A 127 -9.47 -1.32 6.22
N THR A 128 -8.72 -0.24 6.22
CA THR A 128 -7.26 -0.29 6.41
C THR A 128 -6.87 -0.72 7.82
N ALA A 129 -5.73 -1.36 7.91
CA ALA A 129 -5.06 -1.74 9.17
C ALA A 129 -3.84 -0.84 9.40
N PRO A 130 -3.35 -0.68 10.64
CA PRO A 130 -2.08 -0.03 10.90
C PRO A 130 -0.93 -0.62 10.09
N SER A 131 0.06 0.18 9.74
CA SER A 131 1.15 -0.17 8.83
C SER A 131 2.01 -1.35 9.32
N MET A 132 2.05 -1.60 10.61
CA MET A 132 2.80 -2.72 11.22
C MET A 132 1.87 -3.83 11.76
N SER A 133 0.71 -4.00 11.14
CA SER A 133 -0.19 -5.12 11.45
C SER A 133 0.31 -6.42 10.82
N TYR A 134 -0.11 -7.55 11.41
CA TYR A 134 0.25 -8.90 11.00
C TYR A 134 1.75 -9.19 11.15
N GLU A 135 2.22 -10.29 10.57
CA GLU A 135 3.62 -10.70 10.65
C GLU A 135 4.43 -10.13 9.48
N GLN A 136 5.65 -9.70 9.78
CA GLN A 136 6.60 -9.28 8.76
C GLN A 136 7.10 -10.47 7.93
N ASN A 137 7.48 -10.22 6.68
CA ASN A 137 8.18 -11.22 5.88
C ASN A 137 9.65 -11.37 6.30
N ASP A 138 10.39 -12.29 5.65
CA ASP A 138 11.78 -12.56 6.01
C ASP A 138 12.75 -11.38 5.78
N TYR A 139 12.30 -10.32 5.07
CA TYR A 139 13.03 -9.06 4.93
C TYR A 139 12.59 -7.98 5.94
N GLY A 140 11.69 -8.30 6.87
CA GLY A 140 11.20 -7.37 7.87
C GLY A 140 10.14 -6.40 7.36
N LEU A 141 9.49 -6.69 6.22
CA LEU A 141 8.46 -5.86 5.63
C LEU A 141 7.08 -6.34 6.05
N TYR A 142 6.23 -5.38 6.43
CA TYR A 142 4.86 -5.62 6.85
C TYR A 142 3.88 -5.38 5.71
N ASN A 143 2.70 -5.97 5.82
CA ASN A 143 1.55 -5.74 4.94
C ASN A 143 1.85 -5.88 3.43
N MET A 144 2.88 -6.67 3.07
CA MET A 144 3.22 -6.94 1.67
C MET A 144 2.14 -7.76 0.93
N ALA A 145 1.07 -8.16 1.60
CA ALA A 145 -0.15 -8.70 1.03
C ALA A 145 -1.34 -8.03 1.71
N GLY A 146 -2.25 -7.47 0.96
CA GLY A 146 -3.44 -6.82 1.50
C GLY A 146 -3.22 -5.37 1.95
N ASN A 147 -4.12 -4.87 2.76
CA ASN A 147 -4.21 -3.53 3.32
C ASN A 147 -4.54 -2.46 2.28
N VAL A 148 -3.56 -1.88 1.60
CA VAL A 148 -3.76 -0.85 0.56
C VAL A 148 -3.03 -1.22 -0.73
N ALA A 149 -3.53 -0.71 -1.85
CA ALA A 149 -2.83 -0.80 -3.12
C ALA A 149 -1.66 0.19 -3.16
N GLU A 150 -0.53 -0.21 -3.74
CA GLU A 150 0.71 0.55 -3.71
C GLU A 150 1.16 0.95 -5.11
N TRP A 151 1.64 2.18 -5.25
CA TRP A 151 2.17 2.69 -6.51
C TRP A 151 3.55 2.10 -6.82
N THR A 152 3.73 1.68 -8.07
CA THR A 152 5.04 1.34 -8.62
C THR A 152 5.53 2.42 -9.58
N ASN A 153 6.80 2.34 -9.96
CA ASN A 153 7.38 3.25 -10.95
C ASN A 153 7.06 2.86 -12.40
N ASP A 154 6.51 1.68 -12.61
CA ASP A 154 6.27 1.14 -13.94
C ASP A 154 5.05 1.72 -14.63
N MET A 155 5.03 1.56 -15.94
CA MET A 155 3.90 1.88 -16.81
C MET A 155 3.58 0.68 -17.69
N ASP A 156 2.29 0.39 -17.81
CA ASP A 156 1.79 -0.57 -18.78
C ASP A 156 0.72 0.11 -19.65
N GLN A 157 0.86 0.02 -20.98
CA GLN A 157 -0.04 0.62 -21.97
C GLN A 157 -0.38 2.11 -21.70
N GLY A 158 0.61 2.89 -21.21
CA GLY A 158 0.44 4.31 -20.91
C GLY A 158 -0.23 4.61 -19.56
N LYS A 159 -0.51 3.60 -18.76
CA LYS A 159 -1.08 3.73 -17.41
C LYS A 159 -0.04 3.37 -16.35
N ARG A 160 -0.14 4.03 -15.19
CA ARG A 160 0.72 3.71 -14.04
C ARG A 160 0.31 2.37 -13.45
N VAL A 161 1.31 1.55 -13.13
CA VAL A 161 1.10 0.25 -12.48
C VAL A 161 0.97 0.46 -10.98
N ILE A 162 -0.08 -0.14 -10.41
CA ILE A 162 -0.26 -0.27 -8.98
C ILE A 162 -0.16 -1.75 -8.62
N HIS A 163 0.47 -2.06 -7.52
CA HIS A 163 0.42 -3.42 -6.99
C HIS A 163 -0.92 -3.61 -6.26
N PRO A 164 -1.80 -4.49 -6.77
CA PRO A 164 -3.08 -4.75 -6.13
C PRO A 164 -2.87 -5.53 -4.84
N GLY A 165 -3.67 -5.30 -3.86
CA GLY A 165 -3.58 -6.00 -2.59
C GLY A 165 -4.27 -5.22 -1.49
N SER A 166 -5.38 -4.52 -1.83
CA SER A 166 -6.09 -3.76 -0.82
C SER A 166 -7.11 -4.62 -0.07
N TRP A 167 -7.52 -4.14 1.09
CA TRP A 167 -8.60 -4.69 1.91
C TRP A 167 -9.91 -4.91 1.11
N SER A 168 -10.10 -4.23 -0.01
CA SER A 168 -11.30 -4.35 -0.86
C SER A 168 -11.24 -5.51 -1.86
N HIS A 169 -10.12 -6.23 -1.96
CA HIS A 169 -9.90 -7.32 -2.91
C HIS A 169 -9.85 -8.68 -2.23
N ASP A 170 -10.27 -9.71 -2.96
CA ASP A 170 -10.15 -11.10 -2.52
C ASP A 170 -8.70 -11.52 -2.33
N SER A 171 -8.43 -12.33 -1.31
CA SER A 171 -7.11 -12.92 -1.05
C SER A 171 -6.50 -13.66 -2.25
N MET A 172 -7.34 -14.24 -3.11
CA MET A 172 -6.90 -15.00 -4.29
C MET A 172 -6.59 -14.10 -5.50
N ALA A 173 -7.21 -12.93 -5.59
CA ALA A 173 -7.00 -12.02 -6.70
C ALA A 173 -5.78 -11.13 -6.52
N SER A 174 -5.34 -10.89 -5.28
CA SER A 174 -4.30 -9.92 -4.96
C SER A 174 -2.90 -10.32 -5.46
N TRP A 175 -2.64 -11.61 -5.68
CA TRP A 175 -1.31 -12.09 -6.09
C TRP A 175 -1.24 -12.71 -7.49
N ALA A 176 -2.32 -13.39 -7.92
CA ALA A 176 -2.27 -14.18 -9.13
C ALA A 176 -2.42 -13.41 -10.44
N LYS A 177 -2.76 -12.13 -10.42
CA LYS A 177 -3.08 -11.33 -11.62
C LYS A 177 -2.59 -9.88 -11.53
N ALA A 178 -1.36 -9.63 -11.16
CA ALA A 178 -0.76 -8.30 -11.25
C ALA A 178 -0.86 -7.70 -12.68
N SER A 179 -0.98 -8.53 -13.71
CA SER A 179 -1.06 -8.11 -15.11
C SER A 179 -2.41 -7.55 -15.58
N ASN A 180 -3.51 -7.69 -14.83
CA ASN A 180 -4.85 -7.35 -15.32
C ASN A 180 -5.58 -6.19 -14.61
N TRP A 181 -4.98 -5.53 -13.61
CA TRP A 181 -5.68 -4.54 -12.77
C TRP A 181 -5.34 -3.07 -13.04
N ILE A 182 -4.87 -2.77 -14.22
CA ILE A 182 -4.48 -1.43 -14.66
C ILE A 182 -5.65 -0.44 -14.75
N SER A 183 -6.90 -0.86 -14.52
CA SER A 183 -8.04 -0.06 -14.98
C SER A 183 -8.75 0.81 -13.93
N ALA A 184 -8.58 0.59 -12.64
CA ALA A 184 -9.41 1.29 -11.65
C ALA A 184 -8.81 2.59 -11.09
N ALA A 185 -7.51 2.63 -10.83
CA ALA A 185 -6.86 3.82 -10.25
C ALA A 185 -6.35 4.85 -11.28
N ALA A 186 -6.33 4.51 -12.56
CA ALA A 186 -5.84 5.38 -13.64
C ALA A 186 -6.85 6.45 -14.10
N ARG A 187 -7.96 6.66 -13.40
CA ARG A 187 -8.99 7.66 -13.77
C ARG A 187 -8.83 9.02 -13.08
N LEU A 188 -7.78 9.24 -12.32
CA LEU A 188 -7.55 10.47 -11.58
C LEU A 188 -6.31 11.26 -12.03
N ASP A 189 -5.83 11.06 -13.25
CA ASP A 189 -4.84 11.92 -13.89
C ASP A 189 -5.47 12.73 -15.03
#